data_ab6d40f963a0d118f507f2bb24acdb92
#
_entry.id   ab6d40f963a0d118f507f2bb24acdb92
#
_cell.length_a   1.000
_cell.length_b   1.000
_cell.length_c   1.000
_cell.angle_alpha   90.00
_cell.angle_beta   90.00
_cell.angle_gamma   90.00
#
_symmetry.space_group_name_H-M   'P 1'
#
loop_
_entity.id
_entity.type
_entity.pdbx_description
1 polymer ?
#
loop_
_entity_poly.entity_id
_entity_poly.type
_entity_poly.pdbx_seq_one_letter_code
_entity_poly.pdbx_strand_id
1 'polypeptide(L)'
;MVIEQIIKQLRRIIDVIKVTDLTEESHVNRELALIKLSCTATTRASIIQTVDVFRAKIVDISQKTLTVEVTGSTDKVQAMTNMLQPFGIKEMARTGVIALKREWAGKSPE
;
A
#
# COMPACT_ATOMS: atom_id res chain seq x y z
N MET A 1 3.56 -9.87 -9.50
CA MET A 1 2.55 -8.99 -10.08
C MET A 1 3.06 -8.26 -11.29
N VAL A 2 2.19 -8.01 -12.24
CA VAL A 2 2.58 -7.38 -13.51
C VAL A 2 3.19 -6.00 -13.30
N ILE A 3 2.60 -5.20 -12.43
CA ILE A 3 3.11 -3.85 -12.15
C ILE A 3 4.49 -3.90 -11.55
N GLU A 4 4.72 -4.81 -10.62
CA GLU A 4 6.04 -4.95 -10.01
C GLU A 4 7.09 -5.39 -11.03
N GLN A 5 6.72 -6.27 -11.93
CA GLN A 5 7.66 -6.70 -12.97
C GLN A 5 8.02 -5.56 -13.91
N ILE A 6 7.06 -4.73 -14.27
CA ILE A 6 7.32 -3.57 -15.10
C ILE A 6 8.29 -2.62 -14.40
N ILE A 7 8.08 -2.36 -13.14
CA ILE A 7 8.96 -1.50 -12.36
C ILE A 7 10.36 -2.05 -12.29
N LYS A 8 10.50 -3.36 -12.08
CA LYS A 8 11.81 -3.99 -12.04
C LYS A 8 12.54 -3.89 -13.37
N GLN A 9 11.83 -4.05 -14.46
CA GLN A 9 12.41 -3.92 -15.78
C GLN A 9 12.87 -2.51 -16.06
N LEU A 10 12.07 -1.53 -15.69
CA LEU A 10 12.46 -0.13 -15.82
C LEU A 10 13.69 0.20 -15.00
N ARG A 11 13.81 -0.36 -13.82
CA ARG A 11 15.00 -0.16 -12.99
C ARG A 11 16.26 -0.67 -13.67
N ARG A 12 16.17 -1.80 -14.33
CA ARG A 12 17.33 -2.33 -15.07
C ARG A 12 17.72 -1.42 -16.21
N ILE A 13 16.75 -0.84 -16.89
CA ILE A 13 17.00 0.03 -18.03
C ILE A 13 17.58 1.36 -17.59
N ILE A 14 17.00 1.93 -16.54
CA ILE A 14 17.36 3.28 -16.12
C ILE A 14 18.74 3.30 -15.46
N ASP A 15 18.89 2.65 -14.33
CA ASP A 15 20.14 2.65 -13.59
C ASP A 15 20.00 1.85 -12.30
N VAL A 16 20.62 0.69 -12.28
CA VAL A 16 20.56 -0.19 -11.13
C VAL A 16 21.24 0.45 -9.91
N ILE A 17 22.27 1.23 -10.14
CA ILE A 17 23.02 1.86 -9.06
C ILE A 17 22.13 2.84 -8.30
N LYS A 18 21.35 3.63 -9.02
CA LYS A 18 20.45 4.58 -8.37
C LYS A 18 19.36 3.90 -7.56
N VAL A 19 18.88 2.76 -8.02
CA VAL A 19 17.90 1.99 -7.26
C VAL A 19 18.51 1.51 -5.94
N THR A 20 19.78 1.08 -5.96
CA THR A 20 20.49 0.68 -4.77
C THR A 20 20.63 1.84 -3.80
N ASP A 21 20.92 3.02 -4.30
CA ASP A 21 21.05 4.21 -3.47
C ASP A 21 19.78 4.54 -2.72
N LEU A 22 18.62 4.35 -3.36
CA LEU A 22 17.33 4.61 -2.71
C LEU A 22 17.11 3.74 -1.49
N THR A 23 17.66 2.54 -1.46
CA THR A 23 17.50 1.67 -0.29
C THR A 23 18.33 2.12 0.90
N GLU A 24 19.42 2.83 0.67
CA GLU A 24 20.32 3.27 1.72
C GLU A 24 20.10 4.72 2.14
N GLU A 25 19.57 5.54 1.26
CA GLU A 25 19.36 6.95 1.55
C GLU A 25 17.93 7.21 2.03
N SER A 26 17.78 8.34 2.71
CA SER A 26 16.46 8.81 3.09
C SER A 26 15.61 9.05 1.86
N HIS A 27 14.43 8.48 1.85
CA HIS A 27 13.51 8.61 0.73
C HIS A 27 12.06 8.57 1.21
N VAL A 28 11.17 9.03 0.36
CA VAL A 28 9.74 8.92 0.57
C VAL A 28 9.25 7.76 -0.27
N ASN A 29 8.59 6.81 0.36
CA ASN A 29 8.01 5.70 -0.36
C ASN A 29 6.54 5.57 -0.01
N ARG A 30 5.76 5.12 -0.96
CA ARG A 30 4.33 4.90 -0.79
C ARG A 30 3.89 3.73 -1.65
N GLU A 31 2.83 3.09 -1.18
CA GLU A 31 2.17 2.03 -1.91
C GLU A 31 0.68 2.25 -1.77
N LEU A 32 -0.06 1.95 -2.82
CA LEU A 32 -1.51 1.98 -2.76
C LEU A 32 -2.04 0.57 -2.95
N ALA A 33 -3.02 0.19 -2.14
CA ALA A 33 -3.66 -1.11 -2.25
C ALA A 33 -5.17 -0.95 -2.25
N LEU A 34 -5.83 -1.75 -3.07
CA LEU A 34 -7.27 -1.89 -3.07
C LEU A 34 -7.58 -3.31 -2.60
N ILE A 35 -8.38 -3.42 -1.57
CA ILE A 35 -8.68 -4.70 -0.95
C ILE A 35 -10.19 -4.89 -0.92
N LYS A 36 -10.67 -5.91 -1.61
CA LYS A 36 -12.09 -6.27 -1.59
C LYS A 36 -12.28 -7.39 -0.57
N LEU A 37 -13.19 -7.14 0.36
CA LEU A 37 -13.45 -8.05 1.47
C LEU A 37 -14.85 -8.60 1.43
N SER A 38 -15.02 -9.81 1.95
CA SER A 38 -16.33 -10.31 2.31
C SER A 38 -16.85 -9.48 3.48
N CYS A 39 -18.13 -9.17 3.45
CA CYS A 39 -18.75 -8.33 4.45
C CYS A 39 -20.12 -8.89 4.80
N THR A 40 -20.39 -9.01 6.08
CA THR A 40 -21.72 -9.37 6.58
C THR A 40 -22.20 -8.25 7.50
N ALA A 41 -23.47 -8.30 7.89
CA ALA A 41 -23.99 -7.32 8.83
C ALA A 41 -23.23 -7.34 10.15
N THR A 42 -22.75 -8.52 10.57
CA THR A 42 -22.01 -8.64 11.84
C THR A 42 -20.56 -8.20 11.74
N THR A 43 -19.93 -8.35 10.59
CA THR A 43 -18.49 -8.01 10.44
C THR A 43 -18.28 -6.58 9.97
N ARG A 44 -19.30 -5.95 9.43
CA ARG A 44 -19.18 -4.62 8.84
C ARG A 44 -18.59 -3.58 9.81
N ALA A 45 -19.12 -3.56 11.02
CA ALA A 45 -18.65 -2.58 12.01
C ALA A 45 -17.17 -2.79 12.34
N SER A 46 -16.75 -4.04 12.48
CA SER A 46 -15.34 -4.34 12.76
C SER A 46 -14.41 -3.93 11.63
N ILE A 47 -14.86 -4.15 10.39
CA ILE A 47 -14.08 -3.73 9.22
C ILE A 47 -13.95 -2.22 9.19
N ILE A 48 -15.04 -1.49 9.43
CA ILE A 48 -15.03 -0.03 9.44
C ILE A 48 -14.11 0.50 10.53
N GLN A 49 -14.11 -0.11 11.72
CA GLN A 49 -13.19 0.28 12.77
C GLN A 49 -11.73 0.09 12.36
N THR A 50 -11.42 -1.02 11.74
CA THR A 50 -10.06 -1.27 11.24
C THR A 50 -9.66 -0.25 10.19
N VAL A 51 -10.56 0.06 9.27
CA VAL A 51 -10.32 1.08 8.26
C VAL A 51 -10.00 2.43 8.89
N ASP A 52 -10.75 2.80 9.91
CA ASP A 52 -10.54 4.08 10.60
C ASP A 52 -9.20 4.12 11.32
N VAL A 53 -8.83 3.03 12.00
CA VAL A 53 -7.54 2.96 12.71
C VAL A 53 -6.38 3.18 11.76
N PHE A 54 -6.43 2.60 10.59
CA PHE A 54 -5.36 2.72 9.59
C PHE A 54 -5.52 3.96 8.70
N ARG A 55 -6.56 4.75 8.93
CA ARG A 55 -6.86 5.94 8.12
C ARG A 55 -6.99 5.59 6.64
N ALA A 56 -7.56 4.45 6.38
CA ALA A 56 -7.87 4.03 5.03
C ALA A 56 -9.25 4.53 4.63
N LYS A 57 -9.64 4.26 3.41
CA LYS A 57 -10.91 4.75 2.88
C LYS A 57 -11.74 3.59 2.35
N ILE A 58 -13.05 3.69 2.55
CA ILE A 58 -13.98 2.77 1.92
C ILE A 58 -14.38 3.40 0.59
N VAL A 59 -14.08 2.71 -0.50
CA VAL A 59 -14.32 3.26 -1.85
C VAL A 59 -15.47 2.58 -2.55
N ASP A 60 -15.91 1.44 -2.04
CA ASP A 60 -17.07 0.75 -2.58
C ASP A 60 -17.68 -0.11 -1.49
N ILE A 61 -19.01 -0.17 -1.48
CA ILE A 61 -19.74 -0.94 -0.49
C ILE A 61 -20.96 -1.58 -1.14
N SER A 62 -21.17 -2.86 -0.84
CA SER A 62 -22.36 -3.58 -1.26
C SER A 62 -22.85 -4.41 -0.07
N GLN A 63 -23.90 -5.18 -0.28
CA GLN A 63 -24.45 -5.98 0.81
C GLN A 63 -23.49 -7.05 1.28
N LYS A 64 -22.69 -7.60 0.37
CA LYS A 64 -21.83 -8.75 0.67
C LYS A 64 -20.34 -8.43 0.59
N THR A 65 -19.96 -7.29 0.07
CA THR A 65 -18.56 -6.93 -0.10
C THR A 65 -18.31 -5.47 0.26
N LEU A 66 -17.06 -5.19 0.55
CA LEU A 66 -16.61 -3.86 0.88
C LEU A 66 -15.20 -3.71 0.35
N THR A 67 -14.95 -2.64 -0.39
CA THR A 67 -13.62 -2.40 -0.95
C THR A 67 -12.97 -1.24 -0.23
N VAL A 68 -11.73 -1.46 0.20
CA VAL A 68 -10.95 -0.51 0.98
C VAL A 68 -9.76 -0.07 0.16
N GLU A 69 -9.47 1.23 0.21
CA GLU A 69 -8.25 1.79 -0.35
C GLU A 69 -7.33 2.19 0.79
N VAL A 70 -6.10 1.68 0.77
CA VAL A 70 -5.09 2.06 1.76
C VAL A 70 -3.84 2.56 1.05
N THR A 71 -3.31 3.65 1.58
CA THR A 71 -2.09 4.25 1.03
C THR A 71 -1.13 4.49 2.19
N GLY A 72 0.13 4.21 1.96
CA GLY A 72 1.14 4.43 2.98
C GLY A 72 2.40 3.65 2.68
N SER A 73 3.21 3.47 3.70
CA SER A 73 4.41 2.64 3.58
C SER A 73 4.02 1.18 3.36
N THR A 74 4.98 0.41 2.89
CA THR A 74 4.76 -1.04 2.71
C THR A 74 4.35 -1.69 4.02
N ASP A 75 4.96 -1.27 5.13
CA ASP A 75 4.64 -1.84 6.44
C ASP A 75 3.20 -1.56 6.83
N LYS A 76 2.71 -0.36 6.58
CA LYS A 76 1.33 -0.01 6.86
C LYS A 76 0.37 -0.85 6.02
N VAL A 77 0.64 -0.96 4.73
CA VAL A 77 -0.21 -1.72 3.82
C VAL A 77 -0.23 -3.19 4.24
N GLN A 78 0.93 -3.73 4.58
CA GLN A 78 1.02 -5.12 5.01
C GLN A 78 0.30 -5.35 6.34
N ALA A 79 0.46 -4.45 7.29
CA ALA A 79 -0.22 -4.55 8.58
C ALA A 79 -1.73 -4.55 8.41
N MET A 80 -2.24 -3.66 7.56
CA MET A 80 -3.67 -3.61 7.29
C MET A 80 -4.16 -4.88 6.61
N THR A 81 -3.40 -5.37 5.64
CA THR A 81 -3.73 -6.61 4.95
C THR A 81 -3.85 -7.75 5.95
N ASN A 82 -2.92 -7.85 6.88
CA ASN A 82 -2.95 -8.87 7.92
C ASN A 82 -4.17 -8.74 8.82
N MET A 83 -4.53 -7.52 9.18
CA MET A 83 -5.70 -7.28 10.02
C MET A 83 -7.00 -7.60 9.32
N LEU A 84 -7.05 -7.43 8.02
CA LEU A 84 -8.26 -7.70 7.24
C LEU A 84 -8.40 -9.15 6.78
N GLN A 85 -7.33 -9.91 6.86
CA GLN A 85 -7.30 -11.31 6.41
C GLN A 85 -8.43 -12.15 7.02
N PRO A 86 -8.70 -12.06 8.34
CA PRO A 86 -9.75 -12.88 8.95
C PRO A 86 -11.15 -12.62 8.41
N PHE A 87 -11.40 -11.47 7.82
CA PHE A 87 -12.72 -11.17 7.28
C PHE A 87 -12.95 -11.78 5.90
N GLY A 88 -11.89 -12.28 5.26
CA GLY A 88 -11.97 -12.89 3.95
C GLY A 88 -11.71 -11.91 2.82
N ILE A 89 -10.45 -11.86 2.39
CA ILE A 89 -10.06 -11.04 1.25
C ILE A 89 -10.44 -11.76 -0.04
N LYS A 90 -11.30 -11.15 -0.84
CA LYS A 90 -11.73 -11.73 -2.11
C LYS A 90 -10.80 -11.34 -3.25
N GLU A 91 -10.39 -10.11 -3.28
CA GLU A 91 -9.51 -9.59 -4.32
C GLU A 91 -8.61 -8.54 -3.71
N MET A 92 -7.42 -8.41 -4.27
CA MET A 92 -6.49 -7.40 -3.82
C MET A 92 -5.61 -6.97 -4.99
N ALA A 93 -5.42 -5.67 -5.11
CA ALA A 93 -4.51 -5.10 -6.09
C ALA A 93 -3.58 -4.14 -5.36
N ARG A 94 -2.30 -4.23 -5.66
CA ARG A 94 -1.29 -3.35 -5.07
C ARG A 94 -0.46 -2.74 -6.19
N THR A 95 -0.11 -1.47 -6.02
CA THR A 95 0.72 -0.80 -7.02
C THR A 95 2.17 -1.24 -6.94
N GLY A 96 2.58 -1.81 -5.80
CA GLY A 96 3.99 -1.91 -5.49
C GLY A 96 4.49 -0.56 -4.99
N VAL A 97 5.69 -0.56 -4.46
CA VAL A 97 6.27 0.63 -3.85
C VAL A 97 6.73 1.61 -4.91
N ILE A 98 6.33 2.86 -4.76
CA ILE A 98 6.91 3.97 -5.50
C ILE A 98 7.69 4.83 -4.53
N ALA A 99 8.83 5.34 -4.96
CA ALA A 99 9.73 6.05 -4.07
C ALA A 99 10.44 7.18 -4.78
N LEU A 100 10.68 8.25 -4.03
CA LEU A 100 11.50 9.37 -4.47
C LEU A 100 12.50 9.69 -3.38
N LYS A 101 13.71 9.99 -3.77
CA LYS A 101 14.75 10.42 -2.84
C LYS A 101 14.36 11.75 -2.23
N ARG A 102 14.57 11.89 -0.93
CA ARG A 102 14.37 13.18 -0.27
C ARG A 102 15.45 14.15 -0.69
N GLU A 103 15.06 15.36 -0.98
CA GLU A 103 16.03 16.39 -1.31
C GLU A 103 16.86 16.75 -0.09
N TRP A 104 16.22 16.82 1.05
CA TRP A 104 16.90 17.09 2.30
C TRP A 104 17.02 15.79 3.08
N ALA A 105 18.21 15.22 3.13
CA ALA A 105 18.46 13.93 3.77
C ALA A 105 19.20 14.13 5.11
N GLY A 106 18.65 14.95 5.99
CA GLY A 106 19.26 15.21 7.29
C GLY A 106 20.33 16.29 7.29
N LYS A 107 20.53 16.96 6.18
CA LYS A 107 21.47 18.09 6.06
C LYS A 107 20.68 19.38 6.00
N SER A 108 21.33 20.49 6.36
CA SER A 108 20.69 21.78 6.23
C SER A 108 20.32 22.04 4.78
N PRO A 109 19.10 22.52 4.53
CA PRO A 109 18.74 22.93 3.17
C PRO A 109 19.64 24.07 2.74
N GLU A 110 19.98 24.07 1.51
CA GLU A 110 20.86 25.13 0.97
C GLU A 110 20.11 26.20 0.30
#